data_5ae8c4682eeda689f0150b405100c547
#
_entry.id   5ae8c4682eeda689f0150b405100c547
#
_cell.length_a   1.000
_cell.length_b   1.000
_cell.length_c   1.000
_cell.angle_alpha   90.00
_cell.angle_beta   90.00
_cell.angle_gamma   90.00
#
_symmetry.space_group_name_H-M   'P 1'
#
loop_
_entity.id
_entity.type
_entity.pdbx_description
1 polymer ?
#
loop_
_entity_poly.entity_id
_entity_poly.type
_entity_poly.pdbx_seq_one_letter_code
_entity_poly.pdbx_strand_id
1 'polypeptide(L)'
;HKLREQIADVPVRKRRFFTRYRVVACLLLLIGVGTLLVYNRYSRLQPSDLLVQSIHPGSSKAVLITNEGKQIILQDSLNQEIQVDESVTVKNTGLLAEYCLQDLQAAEQAEIKYNTIVVPRGGEYEVRLPDGSYVWMNADSEIRFPVVFTGQTRQVSLKGEAYFKVEKDSLHPFIVNVYDKLKVEVLGTEFNVQAYSGDEVVKTTLNCGKVRVMMGKEALELAPDQQAVCDLRHRRFHKIEVNANYFSAWKDGKFIFEDEPLENILN
;
A
#
# COMPACT_ATOMS: atom_id res chain seq x y z
N HIS A 1 68.30 -74.18 62.61
CA HIS A 1 68.40 -72.78 62.94
C HIS A 1 68.24 -71.93 61.68
N LYS A 2 67.26 -71.05 61.75
CA LYS A 2 66.96 -69.88 60.91
C LYS A 2 66.37 -70.18 59.53
N LEU A 3 65.07 -70.35 59.55
CA LEU A 3 64.19 -70.04 58.41
C LEU A 3 64.03 -68.56 58.37
N ARG A 4 64.30 -67.90 57.22
CA ARG A 4 63.87 -66.56 56.89
C ARG A 4 62.95 -66.67 55.69
N GLU A 5 61.74 -66.40 55.97
CA GLU A 5 60.64 -66.30 54.94
C GLU A 5 60.97 -65.26 53.88
N GLN A 6 60.89 -65.69 52.63
CA GLN A 6 60.81 -64.79 51.49
C GLN A 6 59.35 -64.44 51.28
N ILE A 7 59.02 -63.22 51.60
CA ILE A 7 57.71 -62.64 51.22
C ILE A 7 57.84 -62.21 49.78
N ALA A 8 57.16 -62.92 48.89
CA ALA A 8 57.07 -62.58 47.50
C ALA A 8 56.14 -61.34 47.31
N ASP A 9 56.69 -60.26 46.79
CA ASP A 9 55.91 -59.06 46.34
C ASP A 9 54.98 -59.47 45.22
N VAL A 10 53.65 -59.40 45.43
CA VAL A 10 52.62 -59.60 44.43
C VAL A 10 52.31 -58.23 43.83
N PRO A 11 52.51 -58.00 42.54
CA PRO A 11 52.19 -56.70 41.94
C PRO A 11 50.69 -56.53 41.89
N VAL A 12 50.17 -55.49 42.57
CA VAL A 12 48.75 -55.07 42.52
C VAL A 12 48.47 -54.46 41.18
N ARG A 13 47.79 -55.20 40.32
CA ARG A 13 47.33 -54.77 39.02
C ARG A 13 46.21 -53.71 39.20
N LYS A 14 46.56 -52.42 39.20
CA LYS A 14 45.59 -51.30 39.22
C LYS A 14 44.67 -51.48 38.07
N ARG A 15 43.37 -51.71 38.32
CA ARG A 15 42.30 -51.84 37.33
C ARG A 15 42.13 -50.52 36.55
N ARG A 16 42.45 -50.58 35.25
CA ARG A 16 42.22 -49.52 34.31
C ARG A 16 40.70 -49.31 33.95
N PHE A 17 39.79 -49.73 34.81
CA PHE A 17 38.34 -49.62 34.62
C PHE A 17 37.81 -48.17 34.72
N PHE A 18 38.39 -47.37 35.60
CA PHE A 18 37.97 -46.01 35.84
C PHE A 18 38.21 -45.05 34.63
N THR A 19 39.21 -45.35 33.82
CA THR A 19 39.53 -44.50 32.65
C THR A 19 38.49 -44.64 31.51
N ARG A 20 37.99 -45.87 31.35
CA ARG A 20 36.95 -46.12 30.31
C ARG A 20 35.62 -45.47 30.63
N TYR A 21 35.15 -45.45 31.84
CA TYR A 21 33.92 -44.78 32.29
C TYR A 21 34.05 -43.27 32.19
N ARG A 22 35.22 -42.67 32.42
CA ARG A 22 35.48 -41.26 32.25
C ARG A 22 35.37 -40.83 30.77
N VAL A 23 35.91 -41.63 29.86
CA VAL A 23 35.81 -41.39 28.42
C VAL A 23 34.36 -41.48 27.94
N VAL A 24 33.62 -42.50 28.38
CA VAL A 24 32.18 -42.64 28.04
C VAL A 24 31.36 -41.49 28.60
N ALA A 25 31.61 -41.06 29.83
CA ALA A 25 30.93 -39.92 30.44
C ALA A 25 31.21 -38.62 29.67
N CYS A 26 32.46 -38.39 29.24
CA CYS A 26 32.79 -37.20 28.40
C CYS A 26 32.12 -37.25 27.04
N LEU A 27 32.02 -38.41 26.39
CA LEU A 27 31.33 -38.58 25.12
C LEU A 27 29.82 -38.30 25.24
N LEU A 28 29.19 -38.81 26.30
CA LEU A 28 27.76 -38.55 26.56
C LEU A 28 27.50 -37.06 26.85
N LEU A 29 28.41 -36.37 27.54
CA LEU A 29 28.33 -34.93 27.79
C LEU A 29 28.48 -34.13 26.51
N LEU A 30 29.42 -34.52 25.64
CA LEU A 30 29.59 -33.87 24.33
C LEU A 30 28.38 -34.07 23.41
N ILE A 31 27.78 -35.26 23.40
CA ILE A 31 26.54 -35.54 22.65
C ILE A 31 25.40 -34.72 23.24
N GLY A 32 25.25 -34.66 24.57
CA GLY A 32 24.22 -33.86 25.25
C GLY A 32 24.34 -32.37 24.96
N VAL A 33 25.56 -31.81 25.00
CA VAL A 33 25.82 -30.41 24.65
C VAL A 33 25.60 -30.17 23.13
N GLY A 34 26.05 -31.11 22.29
CA GLY A 34 25.83 -31.02 20.85
C GLY A 34 24.34 -31.04 20.48
N THR A 35 23.57 -31.94 21.08
CA THR A 35 22.10 -31.99 20.86
C THR A 35 21.40 -30.73 21.40
N LEU A 36 21.84 -30.20 22.55
CA LEU A 36 21.30 -28.96 23.12
C LEU A 36 21.60 -27.75 22.23
N LEU A 37 22.82 -27.68 21.66
CA LEU A 37 23.20 -26.60 20.72
C LEU A 37 22.44 -26.71 19.40
N VAL A 38 22.27 -27.92 18.87
CA VAL A 38 21.46 -28.16 17.66
C VAL A 38 20.00 -27.85 17.94
N TYR A 39 19.45 -28.27 19.06
CA TYR A 39 18.08 -27.97 19.47
C TYR A 39 17.86 -26.46 19.63
N ASN A 40 18.78 -25.74 20.31
CA ASN A 40 18.73 -24.27 20.45
C ASN A 40 18.89 -23.54 19.11
N ARG A 41 19.64 -24.08 18.17
CA ARG A 41 19.77 -23.53 16.83
C ARG A 41 18.53 -23.83 15.99
N TYR A 42 17.93 -25.00 16.14
CA TYR A 42 16.67 -25.38 15.48
C TYR A 42 15.47 -24.61 16.03
N SER A 43 15.40 -24.39 17.35
CA SER A 43 14.33 -23.57 17.95
C SER A 43 14.46 -22.06 17.63
N ARG A 44 15.67 -21.59 17.26
CA ARG A 44 15.85 -20.23 16.71
C ARG A 44 15.56 -20.15 15.21
N LEU A 45 15.47 -21.27 14.53
CA LEU A 45 15.11 -21.41 13.12
C LEU A 45 13.66 -21.88 12.93
N GLN A 46 12.89 -22.02 14.01
CA GLN A 46 11.45 -22.00 13.81
C GLN A 46 11.15 -20.65 13.18
N PRO A 47 10.54 -20.61 11.96
CA PRO A 47 9.97 -19.38 11.48
C PRO A 47 9.09 -18.94 12.65
N SER A 48 9.55 -17.86 13.33
CA SER A 48 8.70 -17.10 14.23
C SER A 48 7.35 -17.10 13.55
N ASP A 49 6.32 -17.61 14.23
CA ASP A 49 4.96 -17.60 13.77
C ASP A 49 4.86 -16.52 12.69
N LEU A 50 4.82 -16.95 11.43
CA LEU A 50 4.19 -16.14 10.45
C LEU A 50 2.88 -15.86 11.14
N LEU A 51 2.83 -14.72 11.83
CA LEU A 51 1.60 -14.07 12.13
C LEU A 51 0.92 -14.14 10.77
N VAL A 52 0.08 -15.12 10.60
CA VAL A 52 -0.99 -15.03 9.64
C VAL A 52 -1.69 -13.78 10.15
N GLN A 53 -1.16 -12.63 9.74
CA GLN A 53 -1.88 -11.39 9.85
C GLN A 53 -3.17 -11.79 9.16
N SER A 54 -4.17 -12.00 9.97
CA SER A 54 -5.49 -12.31 9.48
C SER A 54 -5.72 -11.28 8.38
N ILE A 55 -5.75 -11.74 7.14
CA ILE A 55 -6.03 -10.86 6.00
C ILE A 55 -7.44 -10.40 6.28
N HIS A 56 -7.55 -9.26 6.94
CA HIS A 56 -8.83 -8.62 7.12
C HIS A 56 -9.23 -8.09 5.75
N PRO A 57 -10.49 -8.30 5.35
CA PRO A 57 -11.04 -7.63 4.18
C PRO A 57 -10.69 -6.15 4.24
N GLY A 58 -10.45 -5.52 3.09
CA GLY A 58 -10.22 -4.08 3.00
C GLY A 58 -11.26 -3.37 3.86
N SER A 59 -10.82 -2.48 4.72
CA SER A 59 -11.71 -1.71 5.59
C SER A 59 -11.73 -0.27 5.10
N SER A 60 -12.92 0.35 5.14
CA SER A 60 -13.04 1.77 4.85
C SER A 60 -12.31 2.55 5.95
N LYS A 61 -11.12 3.05 5.62
CA LYS A 61 -10.30 3.85 6.51
C LYS A 61 -9.41 4.79 5.72
N ALA A 62 -9.41 6.04 6.12
CA ALA A 62 -8.54 7.06 5.57
C ALA A 62 -8.16 8.07 6.65
N VAL A 63 -7.17 8.90 6.37
CA VAL A 63 -6.78 10.04 7.19
C VAL A 63 -6.90 11.30 6.34
N LEU A 64 -7.74 12.22 6.79
CA LEU A 64 -7.83 13.57 6.25
C LEU A 64 -6.77 14.43 6.91
N ILE A 65 -5.89 15.03 6.13
CA ILE A 65 -4.91 16.04 6.57
C ILE A 65 -5.37 17.39 6.02
N THR A 66 -5.75 18.29 6.90
CA THR A 66 -6.18 19.64 6.53
C THR A 66 -5.00 20.54 6.16
N ASN A 67 -5.26 21.68 5.54
CA ASN A 67 -4.25 22.69 5.21
C ASN A 67 -3.42 23.15 6.43
N GLU A 68 -4.00 23.07 7.64
CA GLU A 68 -3.32 23.40 8.91
C GLU A 68 -2.47 22.24 9.46
N GLY A 69 -2.45 21.09 8.77
CA GLY A 69 -1.75 19.88 9.19
C GLY A 69 -2.49 19.06 10.26
N LYS A 70 -3.74 19.39 10.57
CA LYS A 70 -4.57 18.59 11.48
C LYS A 70 -4.92 17.27 10.81
N GLN A 71 -4.67 16.17 11.51
CA GLN A 71 -5.01 14.81 11.05
C GLN A 71 -6.32 14.35 11.67
N ILE A 72 -7.24 13.89 10.84
CA ILE A 72 -8.57 13.44 11.24
C ILE A 72 -8.78 12.05 10.66
N ILE A 73 -9.04 11.07 11.51
CA ILE A 73 -9.27 9.69 11.10
C ILE A 73 -10.69 9.57 10.57
N LEU A 74 -10.82 9.07 9.35
CA LEU A 74 -12.09 8.76 8.70
C LEU A 74 -12.28 7.24 8.74
N GLN A 75 -13.33 6.77 9.42
CA GLN A 75 -13.63 5.34 9.62
C GLN A 75 -15.11 5.06 9.46
N ASP A 76 -15.45 3.81 9.14
CA ASP A 76 -16.82 3.30 8.94
C ASP A 76 -17.80 3.60 10.09
N SER A 77 -17.29 3.71 11.32
CA SER A 77 -18.14 3.80 12.52
C SER A 77 -18.52 5.22 12.91
N LEU A 78 -18.05 6.25 12.20
CA LEU A 78 -18.17 7.64 12.61
C LEU A 78 -18.87 8.48 11.55
N ASN A 79 -20.16 8.69 11.74
CA ASN A 79 -20.83 9.81 11.06
C ASN A 79 -20.37 11.11 11.73
N GLN A 80 -19.51 11.86 11.04
CA GLN A 80 -18.95 13.11 11.55
C GLN A 80 -19.15 14.24 10.55
N GLU A 81 -19.46 15.40 11.07
CA GLU A 81 -19.38 16.65 10.31
C GLU A 81 -18.12 17.39 10.78
N ILE A 82 -17.20 17.61 9.84
CA ILE A 82 -15.87 18.14 10.11
C ILE A 82 -15.76 19.50 9.43
N GLN A 83 -15.62 20.55 10.22
CA GLN A 83 -15.33 21.88 9.68
C GLN A 83 -13.86 21.91 9.27
N VAL A 84 -13.59 22.06 7.97
CA VAL A 84 -12.22 22.14 7.42
C VAL A 84 -11.81 23.55 7.05
N ASP A 85 -12.80 24.42 6.80
CA ASP A 85 -12.63 25.84 6.53
C ASP A 85 -13.89 26.59 6.96
N GLU A 86 -13.83 27.94 7.01
CA GLU A 86 -15.00 28.80 7.34
C GLU A 86 -16.17 28.57 6.38
N SER A 87 -15.88 28.22 5.11
CA SER A 87 -16.86 28.00 4.05
C SER A 87 -17.05 26.55 3.62
N VAL A 88 -16.31 25.59 4.23
CA VAL A 88 -16.32 24.20 3.79
C VAL A 88 -16.42 23.23 4.96
N THR A 89 -17.40 22.34 4.87
CA THR A 89 -17.61 21.24 5.78
C THR A 89 -17.46 19.90 5.06
N VAL A 90 -16.85 18.93 5.71
CA VAL A 90 -16.75 17.55 5.22
C VAL A 90 -17.71 16.69 6.02
N LYS A 91 -18.65 16.04 5.34
CA LYS A 91 -19.52 15.02 5.92
C LYS A 91 -18.88 13.66 5.69
N ASN A 92 -18.45 13.04 6.78
CA ASN A 92 -17.95 11.66 6.79
C ASN A 92 -19.09 10.71 7.17
N THR A 93 -19.46 9.83 6.26
CA THR A 93 -20.47 8.78 6.51
C THR A 93 -19.84 7.41 6.76
N GLY A 94 -18.52 7.38 6.99
CA GLY A 94 -17.75 6.15 7.20
C GLY A 94 -17.19 5.54 5.90
N LEU A 95 -17.97 5.52 4.84
CA LEU A 95 -17.55 5.03 3.51
C LEU A 95 -17.14 6.16 2.58
N LEU A 96 -17.73 7.34 2.77
CA LEU A 96 -17.61 8.49 1.90
C LEU A 96 -17.33 9.76 2.69
N ALA A 97 -16.32 10.52 2.28
CA ALA A 97 -16.13 11.91 2.67
C ALA A 97 -16.69 12.83 1.59
N GLU A 98 -17.74 13.56 1.92
CA GLU A 98 -18.39 14.52 1.02
C GLU A 98 -18.01 15.96 1.39
N TYR A 99 -17.41 16.69 0.45
CA TYR A 99 -17.09 18.10 0.62
C TYR A 99 -18.31 18.96 0.27
N CYS A 100 -18.81 19.67 1.27
CA CYS A 100 -19.97 20.57 1.17
C CYS A 100 -19.52 22.03 1.27
N LEU A 101 -19.71 22.79 0.20
CA LEU A 101 -19.50 24.23 0.18
C LEU A 101 -20.69 24.94 0.84
N GLN A 102 -20.44 25.85 1.79
CA GLN A 102 -21.45 26.65 2.46
C GLN A 102 -21.58 28.04 1.82
N ASP A 103 -20.47 28.61 1.35
CA ASP A 103 -20.45 29.94 0.71
C ASP A 103 -19.38 29.97 -0.40
N LEU A 104 -19.85 29.99 -1.67
CA LEU A 104 -19.00 30.05 -2.86
C LEU A 104 -18.27 31.39 -2.98
N GLN A 105 -18.92 32.51 -2.63
CA GLN A 105 -18.33 33.84 -2.82
C GLN A 105 -17.18 34.10 -1.84
N ALA A 106 -17.30 33.64 -0.60
CA ALA A 106 -16.24 33.71 0.39
C ALA A 106 -15.06 32.81 0.00
N ALA A 107 -15.34 31.66 -0.56
CA ALA A 107 -14.34 30.68 -0.97
C ALA A 107 -13.51 31.12 -2.20
N GLU A 108 -14.12 31.83 -3.15
CA GLU A 108 -13.42 32.34 -4.34
C GLU A 108 -12.45 33.48 -4.07
N GLN A 109 -12.63 34.21 -2.97
CA GLN A 109 -11.77 35.32 -2.54
C GLN A 109 -10.66 34.92 -1.59
N ALA A 110 -10.71 33.69 -1.06
CA ALA A 110 -9.77 33.19 -0.09
C ALA A 110 -8.49 32.63 -0.75
N GLU A 111 -7.41 32.55 0.00
CA GLU A 111 -6.20 31.83 -0.40
C GLU A 111 -6.54 30.36 -0.67
N ILE A 112 -5.99 29.79 -1.74
CA ILE A 112 -6.25 28.39 -2.10
C ILE A 112 -5.66 27.47 -1.04
N LYS A 113 -6.50 26.84 -0.26
CA LYS A 113 -6.13 25.86 0.76
C LYS A 113 -6.25 24.45 0.18
N TYR A 114 -5.35 23.55 0.59
CA TYR A 114 -5.32 22.18 0.11
C TYR A 114 -5.53 21.20 1.26
N ASN A 115 -6.33 20.20 1.01
CA ASN A 115 -6.44 19.03 1.86
C ASN A 115 -5.80 17.83 1.19
N THR A 116 -5.39 16.88 2.03
CA THR A 116 -4.86 15.60 1.57
C THR A 116 -5.63 14.46 2.24
N ILE A 117 -6.05 13.47 1.46
CA ILE A 117 -6.59 12.22 1.98
C ILE A 117 -5.59 11.13 1.72
N VAL A 118 -5.26 10.37 2.76
CA VAL A 118 -4.32 9.25 2.73
C VAL A 118 -5.06 7.98 3.11
N VAL A 119 -5.01 6.99 2.23
CA VAL A 119 -5.54 5.65 2.48
C VAL A 119 -4.37 4.73 2.81
N PRO A 120 -4.30 4.16 4.01
CA PRO A 120 -3.22 3.26 4.40
C PRO A 120 -3.36 1.89 3.72
N ARG A 121 -2.35 1.06 3.84
CA ARG A 121 -2.37 -0.33 3.34
C ARG A 121 -3.53 -1.11 3.93
N GLY A 122 -4.20 -1.88 3.07
CA GLY A 122 -5.41 -2.64 3.43
C GLY A 122 -6.63 -1.76 3.70
N GLY A 123 -6.57 -0.46 3.33
CA GLY A 123 -7.70 0.45 3.34
C GLY A 123 -8.23 0.68 1.92
N GLU A 124 -9.45 1.17 1.84
CA GLU A 124 -10.07 1.77 0.65
C GLU A 124 -10.97 2.91 1.11
N TYR A 125 -11.16 3.92 0.29
CA TYR A 125 -11.98 5.05 0.68
C TYR A 125 -12.57 5.79 -0.51
N GLU A 126 -13.78 6.31 -0.36
CA GLU A 126 -14.46 7.12 -1.37
C GLU A 126 -14.48 8.59 -0.96
N VAL A 127 -14.25 9.48 -1.92
CA VAL A 127 -14.25 10.92 -1.72
C VAL A 127 -15.13 11.59 -2.78
N ARG A 128 -16.07 12.41 -2.36
CA ARG A 128 -16.75 13.33 -3.23
C ARG A 128 -16.08 14.70 -3.13
N LEU A 129 -15.44 15.12 -4.21
CA LEU A 129 -14.71 16.37 -4.32
C LEU A 129 -15.66 17.59 -4.35
N PRO A 130 -15.13 18.82 -4.11
CA PRO A 130 -15.93 20.06 -4.12
C PRO A 130 -16.66 20.36 -5.43
N ASP A 131 -16.19 19.84 -6.58
CA ASP A 131 -16.83 19.96 -7.90
C ASP A 131 -17.91 18.90 -8.15
N GLY A 132 -18.15 18.00 -7.16
CA GLY A 132 -19.10 16.91 -7.29
C GLY A 132 -18.50 15.62 -7.87
N SER A 133 -17.25 15.64 -8.33
CA SER A 133 -16.55 14.44 -8.83
C SER A 133 -16.33 13.40 -7.74
N TYR A 134 -16.45 12.12 -8.08
CA TYR A 134 -16.18 11.00 -7.19
C TYR A 134 -14.81 10.40 -7.44
N VAL A 135 -14.13 10.06 -6.37
CA VAL A 135 -12.81 9.40 -6.40
C VAL A 135 -12.84 8.21 -5.44
N TRP A 136 -12.68 7.00 -5.96
CA TRP A 136 -12.43 5.80 -5.18
C TRP A 136 -10.93 5.65 -5.06
N MET A 137 -10.42 5.53 -3.86
CA MET A 137 -8.99 5.40 -3.57
C MET A 137 -8.68 4.00 -3.08
N ASN A 138 -7.73 3.36 -3.72
CA ASN A 138 -7.23 2.05 -3.32
C ASN A 138 -6.21 2.16 -2.17
N ALA A 139 -5.81 1.02 -1.61
CA ALA A 139 -4.80 0.94 -0.56
C ALA A 139 -3.49 1.65 -0.94
N ASP A 140 -2.77 2.18 0.05
CA ASP A 140 -1.47 2.86 -0.11
C ASP A 140 -1.52 4.05 -1.09
N SER A 141 -2.64 4.82 -1.03
CA SER A 141 -2.91 5.92 -1.95
C SER A 141 -3.10 7.25 -1.25
N GLU A 142 -2.73 8.32 -1.92
CA GLU A 142 -2.82 9.70 -1.45
C GLU A 142 -3.38 10.59 -2.55
N ILE A 143 -4.40 11.38 -2.23
CA ILE A 143 -4.90 12.45 -3.10
C ILE A 143 -4.82 13.79 -2.39
N ARG A 144 -4.23 14.79 -3.07
CA ARG A 144 -4.19 16.18 -2.61
C ARG A 144 -4.97 17.05 -3.57
N PHE A 145 -5.89 17.84 -3.05
CA PHE A 145 -6.79 18.68 -3.83
C PHE A 145 -7.14 19.98 -3.09
N PRO A 146 -7.50 21.05 -3.81
CA PRO A 146 -7.92 22.30 -3.18
C PRO A 146 -9.29 22.13 -2.52
N VAL A 147 -9.50 22.82 -1.42
CA VAL A 147 -10.77 22.83 -0.67
C VAL A 147 -11.91 23.38 -1.56
N VAL A 148 -11.57 24.26 -2.51
CA VAL A 148 -12.45 24.79 -3.56
C VAL A 148 -11.69 24.93 -4.86
N PHE A 149 -12.30 24.56 -5.99
CA PHE A 149 -11.73 24.80 -7.32
C PHE A 149 -12.11 26.20 -7.82
N THR A 150 -11.18 27.15 -7.76
CA THR A 150 -11.41 28.56 -8.14
C THR A 150 -10.70 28.98 -9.43
N GLY A 151 -9.92 28.07 -10.05
CA GLY A 151 -9.11 28.39 -11.23
C GLY A 151 -9.78 27.99 -12.55
N GLN A 152 -9.08 28.24 -13.67
CA GLN A 152 -9.48 27.78 -14.99
C GLN A 152 -9.42 26.25 -15.15
N THR A 153 -8.85 25.55 -14.20
CA THR A 153 -8.72 24.09 -14.21
C THR A 153 -8.97 23.54 -12.81
N ARG A 154 -9.51 22.32 -12.74
CA ARG A 154 -9.70 21.55 -11.51
C ARG A 154 -8.52 20.61 -11.35
N GLN A 155 -7.57 20.93 -10.46
CA GLN A 155 -6.33 20.16 -10.35
C GLN A 155 -6.25 19.40 -9.04
N VAL A 156 -5.87 18.13 -9.15
CA VAL A 156 -5.55 17.26 -8.02
C VAL A 156 -4.19 16.59 -8.23
N SER A 157 -3.55 16.15 -7.15
CA SER A 157 -2.32 15.35 -7.22
C SER A 157 -2.60 13.97 -6.66
N LEU A 158 -2.12 12.93 -7.34
CA LEU A 158 -2.31 11.53 -6.97
C LEU A 158 -0.96 10.82 -6.77
N LYS A 159 -0.91 9.99 -5.72
CA LYS A 159 0.05 8.89 -5.54
C LYS A 159 -0.75 7.63 -5.20
N GLY A 160 -0.31 6.46 -5.68
CA GLY A 160 -1.05 5.22 -5.53
C GLY A 160 -2.08 5.00 -6.63
N GLU A 161 -3.22 4.42 -6.32
CA GLU A 161 -4.24 4.08 -7.29
C GLU A 161 -5.59 4.70 -6.93
N ALA A 162 -6.23 5.30 -7.93
CA ALA A 162 -7.57 5.83 -7.79
C ALA A 162 -8.39 5.69 -9.08
N TYR A 163 -9.66 5.41 -8.92
CA TYR A 163 -10.67 5.50 -9.94
C TYR A 163 -11.42 6.82 -9.82
N PHE A 164 -11.57 7.51 -10.92
CA PHE A 164 -12.22 8.82 -11.01
C PHE A 164 -13.50 8.72 -11.84
N LYS A 165 -14.56 9.30 -11.30
CA LYS A 165 -15.77 9.65 -12.04
C LYS A 165 -15.93 11.16 -11.97
N VAL A 166 -15.40 11.82 -12.99
CA VAL A 166 -15.31 13.29 -13.04
C VAL A 166 -16.59 13.90 -13.57
N GLU A 167 -17.11 14.90 -12.86
CA GLU A 167 -18.25 15.69 -13.29
C GLU A 167 -17.93 16.44 -14.59
N LYS A 168 -18.92 16.47 -15.48
CA LYS A 168 -18.76 17.03 -16.82
C LYS A 168 -18.73 18.55 -16.77
N ASP A 169 -17.58 19.12 -17.09
CA ASP A 169 -17.36 20.55 -17.27
C ASP A 169 -16.30 20.79 -18.36
N SER A 170 -16.74 21.27 -19.50
CA SER A 170 -15.88 21.54 -20.66
C SER A 170 -15.12 22.86 -20.55
N LEU A 171 -15.55 23.77 -19.66
CA LEU A 171 -14.91 25.08 -19.46
C LEU A 171 -13.74 24.98 -18.48
N HIS A 172 -13.81 24.06 -17.49
CA HIS A 172 -12.78 23.87 -16.47
C HIS A 172 -12.27 22.43 -16.51
N PRO A 173 -11.28 22.14 -17.35
CA PRO A 173 -10.69 20.79 -17.42
C PRO A 173 -10.26 20.27 -16.06
N PHE A 174 -10.46 18.96 -15.82
CA PHE A 174 -9.99 18.28 -14.63
C PHE A 174 -8.62 17.64 -14.91
N ILE A 175 -7.63 17.90 -14.05
CA ILE A 175 -6.24 17.46 -14.24
C ILE A 175 -5.79 16.67 -13.03
N VAL A 176 -5.40 15.41 -13.26
CA VAL A 176 -4.68 14.61 -12.26
C VAL A 176 -3.18 14.76 -12.52
N ASN A 177 -2.47 15.36 -11.58
CA ASN A 177 -1.01 15.45 -11.58
C ASN A 177 -0.42 14.22 -10.88
N VAL A 178 0.52 13.55 -11.56
CA VAL A 178 1.25 12.39 -11.04
C VAL A 178 2.73 12.72 -10.99
N TYR A 179 3.31 12.79 -9.78
CA TYR A 179 4.74 13.05 -9.52
C TYR A 179 5.32 14.28 -10.26
N ASP A 180 4.51 15.30 -10.54
CA ASP A 180 4.90 16.48 -11.33
C ASP A 180 5.49 16.16 -12.73
N LYS A 181 5.35 14.92 -13.18
CA LYS A 181 5.90 14.44 -14.46
C LYS A 181 4.84 14.10 -15.49
N LEU A 182 3.70 13.62 -15.03
CA LEU A 182 2.58 13.17 -15.85
C LEU A 182 1.33 13.95 -15.47
N LYS A 183 0.55 14.34 -16.48
CA LYS A 183 -0.77 14.97 -16.30
C LYS A 183 -1.81 14.15 -17.07
N VAL A 184 -2.92 13.88 -16.42
CA VAL A 184 -4.09 13.25 -17.02
C VAL A 184 -5.20 14.28 -17.05
N GLU A 185 -5.58 14.73 -18.23
CA GLU A 185 -6.59 15.80 -18.47
C GLU A 185 -7.87 15.19 -19.01
N VAL A 186 -9.00 15.58 -18.43
CA VAL A 186 -10.35 15.14 -18.81
C VAL A 186 -11.38 16.27 -18.69
N LEU A 187 -12.54 16.12 -19.35
CA LEU A 187 -13.64 17.07 -19.31
C LEU A 187 -14.94 16.52 -18.69
N GLY A 188 -14.93 15.24 -18.29
CA GLY A 188 -16.09 14.51 -17.76
C GLY A 188 -16.01 13.06 -18.20
N THR A 189 -15.37 12.24 -17.39
CA THR A 189 -14.75 10.97 -17.82
C THR A 189 -14.68 10.02 -16.64
N GLU A 190 -14.83 8.73 -16.93
CA GLU A 190 -14.58 7.66 -15.96
C GLU A 190 -13.28 6.91 -16.32
N PHE A 191 -12.30 6.91 -15.43
CA PHE A 191 -10.97 6.34 -15.69
C PHE A 191 -10.25 5.93 -14.40
N ASN A 192 -9.31 4.98 -14.53
CA ASN A 192 -8.43 4.56 -13.46
C ASN A 192 -7.01 5.09 -13.67
N VAL A 193 -6.34 5.50 -12.61
CA VAL A 193 -4.91 5.85 -12.62
C VAL A 193 -4.20 5.03 -11.56
N GLN A 194 -3.18 4.27 -11.98
CA GLN A 194 -2.30 3.50 -11.12
C GLN A 194 -0.91 4.11 -11.15
N ALA A 195 -0.45 4.64 -10.00
CA ALA A 195 0.79 5.39 -9.84
C ALA A 195 1.37 5.18 -8.44
N TYR A 196 1.74 3.94 -8.10
CA TYR A 196 2.31 3.63 -6.79
C TYR A 196 3.74 4.16 -6.64
N SER A 197 4.09 4.55 -5.42
CA SER A 197 5.44 4.99 -5.09
C SER A 197 6.42 3.83 -5.26
N GLY A 198 7.43 4.03 -6.12
CA GLY A 198 8.40 2.99 -6.44
C GLY A 198 8.17 2.31 -7.79
N ASP A 199 6.96 2.42 -8.37
CA ASP A 199 6.72 1.97 -9.73
C ASP A 199 7.37 2.92 -10.75
N GLU A 200 8.12 2.37 -11.67
CA GLU A 200 8.68 3.15 -12.79
C GLU A 200 7.61 3.45 -13.85
N VAL A 201 6.47 2.78 -13.77
CA VAL A 201 5.40 2.81 -14.76
C VAL A 201 4.10 3.32 -14.14
N VAL A 202 3.51 4.33 -14.76
CA VAL A 202 2.15 4.81 -14.47
C VAL A 202 1.20 4.30 -15.53
N LYS A 203 0.06 3.76 -15.11
CA LYS A 203 -0.99 3.28 -16.01
C LYS A 203 -2.23 4.15 -15.87
N THR A 204 -2.81 4.53 -17.00
CA THR A 204 -4.10 5.26 -17.04
C THR A 204 -5.04 4.51 -17.97
N THR A 205 -6.14 4.00 -17.44
CA THR A 205 -7.13 3.18 -18.18
C THR A 205 -8.43 3.94 -18.31
N LEU A 206 -8.96 4.04 -19.52
CA LEU A 206 -10.18 4.78 -19.80
C LEU A 206 -11.40 3.83 -19.87
N ASN A 207 -12.39 4.08 -19.02
CA ASN A 207 -13.68 3.38 -19.04
C ASN A 207 -14.70 4.09 -19.92
N CYS A 208 -14.87 5.41 -19.75
CA CYS A 208 -15.88 6.17 -20.49
C CYS A 208 -15.42 7.62 -20.72
N GLY A 209 -15.68 8.17 -21.90
CA GLY A 209 -15.34 9.55 -22.25
C GLY A 209 -14.06 9.67 -23.07
N LYS A 210 -13.20 10.63 -22.75
CA LYS A 210 -11.89 10.87 -23.37
C LYS A 210 -10.87 11.28 -22.30
N VAL A 211 -9.67 10.76 -22.45
CA VAL A 211 -8.51 11.10 -21.60
C VAL A 211 -7.38 11.60 -22.49
N ARG A 212 -6.72 12.67 -22.06
CA ARG A 212 -5.45 13.13 -22.63
C ARG A 212 -4.36 12.99 -21.59
N VAL A 213 -3.40 12.10 -21.86
CA VAL A 213 -2.24 11.89 -21.01
C VAL A 213 -1.09 12.71 -21.55
N MET A 214 -0.46 13.53 -20.72
CA MET A 214 0.62 14.45 -21.12
C MET A 214 1.88 14.21 -20.30
N MET A 215 3.03 14.15 -20.96
CA MET A 215 4.34 14.05 -20.33
C MET A 215 5.34 14.99 -21.02
N GLY A 216 5.63 16.11 -20.38
CA GLY A 216 6.42 17.17 -20.98
C GLY A 216 5.67 17.82 -22.14
N LYS A 217 6.21 17.72 -23.36
CA LYS A 217 5.61 18.27 -24.60
C LYS A 217 4.77 17.26 -25.37
N GLU A 218 4.83 16.00 -24.99
CA GLU A 218 4.13 14.92 -25.68
C GLU A 218 2.76 14.67 -25.05
N ALA A 219 1.80 14.27 -25.86
CA ALA A 219 0.46 13.93 -25.44
C ALA A 219 -0.06 12.69 -26.17
N LEU A 220 -0.84 11.89 -25.46
CA LEU A 220 -1.49 10.68 -25.95
C LEU A 220 -2.97 10.74 -25.60
N GLU A 221 -3.84 10.55 -26.58
CA GLU A 221 -5.29 10.47 -26.36
C GLU A 221 -5.75 9.02 -26.27
N LEU A 222 -6.63 8.76 -25.30
CA LEU A 222 -7.27 7.46 -25.09
C LEU A 222 -8.75 7.52 -25.49
N ALA A 223 -9.21 6.45 -26.12
CA ALA A 223 -10.62 6.08 -26.26
C ALA A 223 -10.99 5.03 -25.19
N PRO A 224 -12.27 4.76 -24.93
CA PRO A 224 -12.70 3.68 -24.04
C PRO A 224 -12.02 2.36 -24.38
N ASP A 225 -11.74 1.55 -23.36
CA ASP A 225 -10.98 0.29 -23.43
C ASP A 225 -9.54 0.43 -23.91
N GLN A 226 -8.95 1.63 -23.75
CA GLN A 226 -7.54 1.87 -23.98
C GLN A 226 -6.82 2.22 -22.65
N GLN A 227 -5.59 1.78 -22.54
CA GLN A 227 -4.70 2.09 -21.43
C GLN A 227 -3.41 2.75 -21.94
N ALA A 228 -3.06 3.90 -21.37
CA ALA A 228 -1.73 4.47 -21.50
C ALA A 228 -0.79 3.81 -20.47
N VAL A 229 0.35 3.32 -20.95
CA VAL A 229 1.45 2.78 -20.15
C VAL A 229 2.61 3.77 -20.24
N CYS A 230 2.88 4.49 -19.16
CA CYS A 230 3.83 5.60 -19.11
C CYS A 230 5.06 5.22 -18.28
N ASP A 231 6.19 5.03 -18.94
CA ASP A 231 7.52 4.83 -18.30
C ASP A 231 8.09 6.20 -17.91
N LEU A 232 8.07 6.51 -16.63
CA LEU A 232 8.53 7.79 -16.10
C LEU A 232 10.06 7.95 -16.14
N ARG A 233 10.80 6.83 -16.15
CA ARG A 233 12.26 6.81 -16.18
C ARG A 233 12.79 7.14 -17.57
N HIS A 234 12.24 6.45 -18.59
CA HIS A 234 12.65 6.65 -19.97
C HIS A 234 11.85 7.74 -20.69
N ARG A 235 10.85 8.33 -20.03
CA ARG A 235 9.94 9.35 -20.56
C ARG A 235 9.28 8.90 -21.87
N ARG A 236 8.76 7.69 -21.87
CA ARG A 236 8.06 7.07 -22.99
C ARG A 236 6.68 6.67 -22.58
N PHE A 237 5.74 6.77 -23.48
CA PHE A 237 4.42 6.18 -23.27
C PHE A 237 3.90 5.57 -24.58
N HIS A 238 3.09 4.57 -24.42
CA HIS A 238 2.38 3.89 -25.50
C HIS A 238 0.99 3.54 -25.02
N LYS A 239 0.10 3.25 -25.93
CA LYS A 239 -1.23 2.78 -25.59
C LYS A 239 -1.43 1.33 -26.03
N ILE A 240 -2.24 0.64 -25.25
CA ILE A 240 -2.66 -0.74 -25.51
C ILE A 240 -4.18 -0.82 -25.38
N GLU A 241 -4.77 -1.80 -26.08
CA GLU A 241 -6.18 -2.16 -25.91
C GLU A 241 -6.33 -3.08 -24.71
N VAL A 242 -7.32 -2.82 -23.89
CA VAL A 242 -7.59 -3.58 -22.66
C VAL A 242 -9.09 -3.68 -22.42
N ASN A 243 -9.53 -4.56 -21.53
CA ASN A 243 -10.86 -4.48 -20.97
C ASN A 243 -10.80 -3.55 -19.74
N ALA A 244 -11.27 -2.31 -19.87
CA ALA A 244 -11.17 -1.30 -18.82
C ALA A 244 -11.86 -1.71 -17.50
N ASN A 245 -12.88 -2.57 -17.57
CA ASN A 245 -13.57 -3.05 -16.38
C ASN A 245 -12.69 -3.87 -15.44
N TYR A 246 -11.63 -4.51 -15.95
CA TYR A 246 -10.71 -5.28 -15.10
C TYR A 246 -9.90 -4.37 -14.18
N PHE A 247 -9.55 -3.18 -14.66
CA PHE A 247 -8.77 -2.19 -13.91
C PHE A 247 -9.60 -1.33 -12.96
N SER A 248 -10.91 -1.41 -13.04
CA SER A 248 -11.84 -0.69 -12.16
C SER A 248 -12.67 -1.59 -11.24
N ALA A 249 -12.54 -2.92 -11.37
CA ALA A 249 -13.33 -3.89 -10.62
C ALA A 249 -13.08 -3.84 -9.11
N TRP A 250 -11.86 -3.47 -8.70
CA TRP A 250 -11.47 -3.39 -7.29
C TRP A 250 -12.35 -2.44 -6.48
N LYS A 251 -12.82 -1.31 -7.06
CA LYS A 251 -13.73 -0.36 -6.39
C LYS A 251 -15.08 -0.96 -6.01
N ASP A 252 -15.45 -2.07 -6.64
CA ASP A 252 -16.66 -2.85 -6.37
C ASP A 252 -16.35 -4.11 -5.54
N GLY A 253 -15.16 -4.18 -4.92
CA GLY A 253 -14.68 -5.31 -4.12
C GLY A 253 -14.41 -6.57 -4.94
N LYS A 254 -14.16 -6.44 -6.25
CA LYS A 254 -13.92 -7.57 -7.17
C LYS A 254 -12.47 -7.58 -7.63
N PHE A 255 -11.87 -8.75 -7.62
CA PHE A 255 -10.57 -9.00 -8.25
C PHE A 255 -10.79 -9.87 -9.48
N ILE A 256 -10.32 -9.40 -10.62
CA ILE A 256 -10.43 -10.10 -11.90
C ILE A 256 -9.02 -10.46 -12.35
N PHE A 257 -8.75 -11.74 -12.52
CA PHE A 257 -7.49 -12.28 -13.01
C PHE A 257 -7.76 -12.98 -14.34
N GLU A 258 -7.01 -12.64 -15.37
CA GLU A 258 -7.11 -13.25 -16.70
C GLU A 258 -5.76 -13.86 -17.03
N ASP A 259 -5.70 -15.19 -17.13
CA ASP A 259 -4.51 -15.98 -17.42
C ASP A 259 -3.29 -15.69 -16.52
N GLU A 260 -3.50 -15.10 -15.33
CA GLU A 260 -2.45 -14.81 -14.36
C GLU A 260 -2.09 -16.08 -13.58
N PRO A 261 -0.82 -16.50 -13.54
CA PRO A 261 -0.39 -17.60 -12.68
C PRO A 261 -0.72 -17.34 -11.21
N LEU A 262 -1.24 -18.35 -10.50
CA LEU A 262 -1.64 -18.24 -9.10
C LEU A 262 -0.51 -17.73 -8.19
N GLU A 263 0.73 -18.04 -8.52
CA GLU A 263 1.94 -17.60 -7.81
C GLU A 263 2.07 -16.06 -7.81
N ASN A 264 1.68 -15.40 -8.92
CA ASN A 264 1.70 -13.94 -9.04
C ASN A 264 0.56 -13.27 -8.27
N ILE A 265 -0.54 -14.00 -8.05
CA ILE A 265 -1.71 -13.50 -7.31
C ILE A 265 -1.48 -13.53 -5.80
N LEU A 266 -0.62 -14.46 -5.32
CA LEU A 266 -0.40 -14.72 -3.89
C LEU A 266 0.84 -14.01 -3.31
N ASN A 267 1.65 -13.35 -4.12
CA ASN A 267 2.82 -12.55 -3.73
C ASN A 267 2.49 -11.06 -3.70
#